data_5fcc5e1dd62d5e6cc565ee7108e3d63f
#
_entry.id   5fcc5e1dd62d5e6cc565ee7108e3d63f
#
_cell.length_a   1.000
_cell.length_b   1.000
_cell.length_c   1.000
_cell.angle_alpha   90.00
_cell.angle_beta   90.00
_cell.angle_gamma   90.00
#
_symmetry.space_group_name_H-M   'P 1'
#
loop_
_entity.id
_entity.type
_entity.pdbx_description
1 polymer ?
#
loop_
_entity_poly.entity_id
_entity_poly.type
_entity_poly.pdbx_seq_one_letter_code
_entity_poly.pdbx_strand_id
1 'polypeptide(L)'
;MLNALRQWYHDWVTHDDRALDRIFAGRALLTDDEFYQSYFSDSGVSKEVATGVRAAFIEHIPLDMRRLAPDDNFGRELQFVWSHDSLADVDLILAIETRFGVSISEAEAKETLTMGALIRLIDSKVKAKNA
;
A
#
# COMPACT_ATOMS: atom_id res chain seq x y z
N MET A 1 35.30 1.23 0.09
CA MET A 1 34.28 0.99 1.10
C MET A 1 32.92 1.57 0.72
N LEU A 2 32.81 2.84 0.37
CA LEU A 2 31.56 3.45 -0.09
C LEU A 2 30.97 2.76 -1.33
N ASN A 3 31.81 2.35 -2.27
CA ASN A 3 31.36 1.66 -3.48
C ASN A 3 30.76 0.27 -3.17
N ALA A 4 31.35 -0.42 -2.19
CA ALA A 4 30.86 -1.73 -1.78
C ALA A 4 29.48 -1.63 -1.11
N LEU A 5 29.29 -0.63 -0.23
CA LEU A 5 28.01 -0.38 0.43
C LEU A 5 26.93 0.03 -0.59
N ARG A 6 27.29 0.88 -1.54
CA ARG A 6 26.37 1.32 -2.59
C ARG A 6 25.96 0.16 -3.47
N GLN A 7 26.90 -0.72 -3.82
CA GLN A 7 26.62 -1.90 -4.64
C GLN A 7 25.73 -2.88 -3.88
N TRP A 8 26.01 -3.12 -2.60
CA TRP A 8 25.20 -3.98 -1.75
C TRP A 8 23.75 -3.47 -1.67
N TYR A 9 23.57 -2.18 -1.44
CA TYR A 9 22.24 -1.57 -1.38
C TYR A 9 21.51 -1.69 -2.71
N HIS A 10 22.20 -1.41 -3.82
CA HIS A 10 21.65 -1.55 -5.16
C HIS A 10 21.21 -2.99 -5.45
N ASP A 11 22.06 -3.97 -5.13
CA ASP A 11 21.76 -5.38 -5.35
C ASP A 11 20.57 -5.83 -4.51
N TRP A 12 20.49 -5.37 -3.27
CA TRP A 12 19.42 -5.70 -2.37
C TRP A 12 18.06 -5.15 -2.87
N VAL A 13 18.01 -3.88 -3.25
CA VAL A 13 16.82 -3.23 -3.81
C VAL A 13 16.41 -3.92 -5.11
N THR A 14 17.35 -4.19 -5.99
CA THR A 14 17.09 -4.87 -7.28
C THR A 14 16.53 -6.28 -7.06
N HIS A 15 17.04 -6.99 -6.04
CA HIS A 15 16.56 -8.34 -5.72
C HIS A 15 15.07 -8.31 -5.32
N ASP A 16 14.68 -7.36 -4.47
CA ASP A 16 13.29 -7.24 -4.03
C ASP A 16 12.38 -6.71 -5.14
N ASP A 17 12.89 -5.85 -6.03
CA ASP A 17 12.16 -5.42 -7.22
C ASP A 17 11.85 -6.62 -8.13
N ARG A 18 12.79 -7.54 -8.29
CA ARG A 18 12.59 -8.76 -9.07
C ARG A 18 11.57 -9.70 -8.42
N ALA A 19 11.62 -9.82 -7.08
CA ALA A 19 10.63 -10.61 -6.35
C ALA A 19 9.23 -10.03 -6.53
N LEU A 20 9.11 -8.72 -6.46
CA LEU A 20 7.86 -8.01 -6.68
C LEU A 20 7.35 -8.19 -8.11
N ASP A 21 8.24 -8.10 -9.10
CA ASP A 21 7.88 -8.30 -10.50
C ASP A 21 7.34 -9.71 -10.75
N ARG A 22 7.87 -10.72 -10.06
CA ARG A 22 7.35 -12.09 -10.17
C ARG A 22 5.93 -12.19 -9.59
N ILE A 23 5.69 -11.55 -8.45
CA ILE A 23 4.37 -11.56 -7.80
C ILE A 23 3.35 -10.84 -8.67
N PHE A 24 3.74 -9.71 -9.27
CA PHE A 24 2.86 -8.89 -10.07
C PHE A 24 2.87 -9.21 -11.57
N ALA A 25 3.55 -10.29 -11.96
CA ALA A 25 3.65 -10.68 -13.38
C ALA A 25 2.27 -10.83 -14.02
N GLY A 26 2.12 -10.30 -15.23
CA GLY A 26 0.88 -10.36 -15.98
C GLY A 26 -0.18 -9.36 -15.59
N ARG A 27 0.05 -8.57 -14.55
CA ARG A 27 -0.89 -7.52 -14.12
C ARG A 27 -0.65 -6.24 -14.91
N ALA A 28 -1.75 -5.61 -15.35
CA ALA A 28 -1.70 -4.33 -16.04
C ALA A 28 -1.49 -3.18 -15.05
N LEU A 29 -0.88 -2.09 -15.53
CA LEU A 29 -0.86 -0.83 -14.81
C LEU A 29 -2.22 -0.19 -14.96
N LEU A 30 -2.94 -0.03 -13.85
CA LEU A 30 -4.29 0.54 -13.85
C LEU A 30 -4.24 2.03 -13.52
N THR A 31 -5.05 2.83 -14.22
CA THR A 31 -5.34 4.20 -13.79
C THR A 31 -6.18 4.14 -12.51
N ASP A 32 -6.34 5.27 -11.83
CA ASP A 32 -7.20 5.34 -10.65
C ASP A 32 -8.63 4.94 -10.98
N ASP A 33 -9.16 5.40 -12.11
CA ASP A 33 -10.51 5.02 -12.56
C ASP A 33 -10.63 3.53 -12.81
N GLU A 34 -9.67 2.94 -13.50
CA GLU A 34 -9.64 1.51 -13.76
C GLU A 34 -9.55 0.70 -12.48
N PHE A 35 -8.69 1.13 -11.55
CA PHE A 35 -8.55 0.49 -10.25
C PHE A 35 -9.87 0.48 -9.49
N TYR A 36 -10.52 1.66 -9.40
CA TYR A 36 -11.80 1.76 -8.71
C TYR A 36 -12.88 0.89 -9.37
N GLN A 37 -12.99 0.97 -10.69
CA GLN A 37 -13.97 0.18 -11.42
C GLN A 37 -13.73 -1.33 -11.28
N SER A 38 -12.49 -1.76 -11.29
CA SER A 38 -12.17 -3.18 -11.21
C SER A 38 -12.46 -3.79 -9.83
N TYR A 39 -12.28 -3.01 -8.76
CA TYR A 39 -12.28 -3.58 -7.40
C TYR A 39 -13.34 -3.03 -6.47
N PHE A 40 -13.86 -1.84 -6.70
CA PHE A 40 -14.70 -1.15 -5.72
C PHE A 40 -15.98 -0.53 -6.28
N SER A 41 -16.28 -0.68 -7.57
CA SER A 41 -17.38 0.04 -8.23
C SER A 41 -18.75 -0.18 -7.60
N ASP A 42 -19.07 -1.35 -7.09
CA ASP A 42 -20.38 -1.63 -6.47
C ASP A 42 -20.26 -1.96 -4.99
N SER A 43 -19.14 -1.55 -4.37
CA SER A 43 -18.85 -1.92 -2.98
C SER A 43 -19.41 -0.97 -1.94
N GLY A 44 -19.82 0.24 -2.35
CA GLY A 44 -20.17 1.31 -1.43
C GLY A 44 -18.98 2.11 -0.93
N VAL A 45 -17.74 1.70 -1.24
CA VAL A 45 -16.53 2.44 -0.89
C VAL A 45 -16.41 3.66 -1.80
N SER A 46 -16.06 4.82 -1.23
CA SER A 46 -15.89 6.02 -2.04
C SER A 46 -14.63 5.93 -2.91
N LYS A 47 -14.72 6.47 -4.11
CA LYS A 47 -13.59 6.53 -5.04
C LYS A 47 -12.43 7.31 -4.45
N GLU A 48 -12.72 8.42 -3.77
CA GLU A 48 -11.71 9.27 -3.13
C GLU A 48 -10.90 8.49 -2.11
N VAL A 49 -11.55 7.69 -1.27
CA VAL A 49 -10.86 6.87 -0.27
C VAL A 49 -10.04 5.78 -0.95
N ALA A 50 -10.63 5.03 -1.87
CA ALA A 50 -9.94 3.93 -2.54
C ALA A 50 -8.69 4.41 -3.27
N THR A 51 -8.80 5.47 -4.06
CA THR A 51 -7.68 5.99 -4.85
C THR A 51 -6.67 6.72 -3.98
N GLY A 52 -7.13 7.39 -2.92
CA GLY A 52 -6.24 8.09 -1.98
C GLY A 52 -5.38 7.15 -1.15
N VAL A 53 -5.94 6.04 -0.68
CA VAL A 53 -5.17 5.01 0.03
C VAL A 53 -4.18 4.35 -0.92
N ARG A 54 -4.61 4.02 -2.14
CA ARG A 54 -3.70 3.47 -3.17
C ARG A 54 -2.52 4.41 -3.44
N ALA A 55 -2.79 5.71 -3.58
CA ALA A 55 -1.76 6.71 -3.80
C ALA A 55 -0.74 6.73 -2.66
N ALA A 56 -1.19 6.57 -1.41
CA ALA A 56 -0.29 6.52 -0.26
C ALA A 56 0.65 5.31 -0.34
N PHE A 57 0.15 4.14 -0.73
CA PHE A 57 0.99 2.96 -0.95
C PHE A 57 2.04 3.22 -2.03
N ILE A 58 1.66 3.85 -3.13
CA ILE A 58 2.58 4.16 -4.23
C ILE A 58 3.65 5.15 -3.80
N GLU A 59 3.28 6.18 -3.03
CA GLU A 59 4.18 7.26 -2.63
C GLU A 59 5.12 6.88 -1.48
N HIS A 60 4.66 6.08 -0.52
CA HIS A 60 5.38 5.88 0.74
C HIS A 60 6.07 4.53 0.87
N ILE A 61 5.80 3.58 0.00
CA ILE A 61 6.54 2.31 -0.03
C ILE A 61 7.66 2.42 -1.06
N PRO A 62 8.91 2.09 -0.70
CA PRO A 62 10.06 2.29 -1.58
C PRO A 62 10.21 1.23 -2.68
N LEU A 63 9.12 0.58 -3.06
CA LEU A 63 9.04 -0.37 -4.16
C LEU A 63 7.88 0.02 -5.06
N ASP A 64 7.86 -0.48 -6.29
CA ASP A 64 6.80 -0.15 -7.24
C ASP A 64 5.49 -0.85 -6.88
N MET A 65 4.59 -0.09 -6.26
CA MET A 65 3.28 -0.57 -5.82
C MET A 65 2.15 -0.30 -6.82
N ARG A 66 2.46 0.17 -8.03
CA ARG A 66 1.42 0.55 -9.00
C ARG A 66 0.55 -0.62 -9.47
N ARG A 67 1.05 -1.84 -9.36
CA ARG A 67 0.29 -3.06 -9.72
C ARG A 67 -0.26 -3.80 -8.50
N LEU A 68 -0.17 -3.19 -7.31
CA LEU A 68 -0.70 -3.79 -6.09
C LEU A 68 -2.22 -3.94 -6.20
N ALA A 69 -2.72 -5.14 -5.89
CA ALA A 69 -4.14 -5.42 -5.83
C ALA A 69 -4.64 -5.38 -4.37
N PRO A 70 -5.94 -5.13 -4.15
CA PRO A 70 -6.47 -5.02 -2.79
C PRO A 70 -6.25 -6.25 -1.91
N ASP A 71 -6.19 -7.44 -2.49
CA ASP A 71 -6.06 -8.68 -1.73
C ASP A 71 -4.62 -9.17 -1.53
N ASP A 72 -3.64 -8.46 -2.09
CA ASP A 72 -2.23 -8.80 -1.85
C ASP A 72 -1.90 -8.63 -0.37
N ASN A 73 -1.27 -9.64 0.22
CA ASN A 73 -1.13 -9.73 1.67
C ASN A 73 0.28 -9.39 2.15
N PHE A 74 0.39 -8.33 2.93
CA PHE A 74 1.65 -7.87 3.51
C PHE A 74 2.11 -8.71 4.71
N GLY A 75 1.28 -9.60 5.19
CA GLY A 75 1.65 -10.58 6.22
C GLY A 75 2.07 -11.93 5.63
N ARG A 76 2.03 -12.09 4.33
CA ARG A 76 2.35 -13.33 3.61
C ARG A 76 3.34 -13.06 2.49
N GLU A 77 2.87 -13.08 1.22
CA GLU A 77 3.73 -12.97 0.03
C GLU A 77 4.47 -11.64 -0.08
N LEU A 78 3.95 -10.57 0.52
CA LEU A 78 4.57 -9.25 0.49
C LEU A 78 5.26 -8.87 1.80
N GLN A 79 5.47 -9.82 2.70
CA GLN A 79 6.09 -9.52 4.00
C GLN A 79 7.49 -8.90 3.86
N PHE A 80 8.22 -9.27 2.82
CA PHE A 80 9.57 -8.75 2.56
C PHE A 80 9.59 -7.23 2.32
N VAL A 81 8.47 -6.63 1.92
CA VAL A 81 8.38 -5.20 1.66
C VAL A 81 8.78 -4.39 2.89
N TRP A 82 8.36 -4.82 4.07
CA TRP A 82 8.65 -4.10 5.32
C TRP A 82 10.10 -4.22 5.76
N SER A 83 10.87 -5.16 5.23
CA SER A 83 12.28 -5.30 5.57
C SER A 83 13.18 -4.27 4.88
N HIS A 84 12.67 -3.54 3.88
CA HIS A 84 13.41 -2.48 3.19
C HIS A 84 13.62 -1.25 4.03
N ASP A 85 12.55 -0.87 4.75
CA ASP A 85 12.54 0.33 5.56
C ASP A 85 11.62 0.04 6.75
N SER A 86 12.19 -0.02 7.93
CA SER A 86 11.44 -0.33 9.14
C SER A 86 10.42 0.74 9.51
N LEU A 87 10.48 1.91 8.87
CA LEU A 87 9.55 3.01 9.09
C LEU A 87 8.53 3.19 7.97
N ALA A 88 8.61 2.38 6.91
CA ALA A 88 7.72 2.54 5.75
C ALA A 88 6.24 2.36 6.13
N ASP A 89 5.93 1.42 7.01
CA ASP A 89 4.59 1.20 7.51
C ASP A 89 4.09 2.39 8.34
N VAL A 90 4.95 2.97 9.17
CA VAL A 90 4.62 4.15 9.99
C VAL A 90 4.34 5.34 9.08
N ASP A 91 5.22 5.60 8.10
CA ASP A 91 5.05 6.70 7.15
C ASP A 91 3.76 6.57 6.36
N LEU A 92 3.44 5.36 5.93
CA LEU A 92 2.20 5.05 5.20
C LEU A 92 0.97 5.39 6.06
N ILE A 93 0.93 4.90 7.29
CA ILE A 93 -0.20 5.11 8.20
C ILE A 93 -0.37 6.61 8.51
N LEU A 94 0.73 7.32 8.81
CA LEU A 94 0.68 8.76 9.08
C LEU A 94 0.19 9.55 7.87
N ALA A 95 0.59 9.19 6.68
CA ALA A 95 0.14 9.85 5.45
C ALA A 95 -1.37 9.67 5.24
N ILE A 96 -1.88 8.48 5.50
CA ILE A 96 -3.31 8.18 5.39
C ILE A 96 -4.11 8.94 6.45
N GLU A 97 -3.65 8.93 7.70
CA GLU A 97 -4.29 9.68 8.80
C GLU A 97 -4.38 11.17 8.46
N THR A 98 -3.30 11.74 7.96
CA THR A 98 -3.23 13.15 7.61
C THR A 98 -4.17 13.48 6.44
N ARG A 99 -4.17 12.64 5.42
CA ARG A 99 -4.97 12.89 4.21
C ARG A 99 -6.46 12.85 4.48
N PHE A 100 -6.91 11.92 5.31
CA PHE A 100 -8.35 11.73 5.55
C PHE A 100 -8.85 12.29 6.89
N GLY A 101 -7.94 12.80 7.71
CA GLY A 101 -8.30 13.35 9.01
C GLY A 101 -8.90 12.32 9.96
N VAL A 102 -8.36 11.10 9.93
CA VAL A 102 -8.78 9.99 10.78
C VAL A 102 -7.62 9.45 11.60
N SER A 103 -7.91 8.67 12.63
CA SER A 103 -6.89 8.00 13.43
C SER A 103 -6.98 6.50 13.23
N ILE A 104 -5.80 5.86 13.11
CA ILE A 104 -5.68 4.41 12.99
C ILE A 104 -4.93 3.93 14.22
N SER A 105 -5.56 3.07 15.04
CA SER A 105 -4.90 2.51 16.21
C SER A 105 -3.85 1.47 15.82
N GLU A 106 -2.93 1.19 16.73
CA GLU A 106 -1.93 0.16 16.52
C GLU A 106 -2.57 -1.22 16.28
N ALA A 107 -3.63 -1.54 17.03
CA ALA A 107 -4.36 -2.78 16.85
C ALA A 107 -5.00 -2.88 15.46
N GLU A 108 -5.63 -1.79 15.01
CA GLU A 108 -6.23 -1.72 13.67
C GLU A 108 -5.17 -1.90 12.58
N ALA A 109 -4.02 -1.24 12.73
CA ALA A 109 -2.93 -1.35 11.76
C ALA A 109 -2.40 -2.78 11.68
N LYS A 110 -2.31 -3.48 12.79
CA LYS A 110 -1.84 -4.88 12.83
C LYS A 110 -2.83 -5.84 12.18
N GLU A 111 -4.10 -5.53 12.19
CA GLU A 111 -5.15 -6.38 11.62
C GLU A 111 -5.37 -6.13 10.13
N THR A 112 -4.97 -4.97 9.61
CA THR A 112 -5.16 -4.62 8.19
C THR A 112 -3.93 -5.01 7.37
N LEU A 113 -3.88 -6.28 6.96
CA LEU A 113 -2.74 -6.84 6.24
C LEU A 113 -2.82 -6.66 4.73
N THR A 114 -3.90 -6.07 4.21
CA THR A 114 -4.09 -5.83 2.78
C THR A 114 -4.49 -4.38 2.55
N MET A 115 -4.19 -3.87 1.36
CA MET A 115 -4.64 -2.53 0.97
C MET A 115 -6.17 -2.44 0.99
N GLY A 116 -6.85 -3.51 0.55
CA GLY A 116 -8.32 -3.55 0.55
C GLY A 116 -8.92 -3.42 1.95
N ALA A 117 -8.36 -4.12 2.93
CA ALA A 117 -8.82 -4.01 4.31
C ALA A 117 -8.62 -2.59 4.85
N LEU A 118 -7.49 -1.98 4.53
CA LEU A 118 -7.21 -0.60 4.95
C LEU A 118 -8.16 0.39 4.27
N ILE A 119 -8.43 0.22 2.99
CA ILE A 119 -9.38 1.06 2.26
C ILE A 119 -10.76 1.01 2.93
N ARG A 120 -11.24 -0.19 3.27
CA ARG A 120 -12.55 -0.35 3.91
C ARG A 120 -12.58 0.26 5.30
N LEU A 121 -11.51 0.11 6.06
CA LEU A 121 -11.38 0.72 7.39
C LEU A 121 -11.45 2.24 7.29
N ILE A 122 -10.69 2.84 6.40
CA ILE A 122 -10.65 4.29 6.23
C ILE A 122 -12.01 4.81 5.73
N ASP A 123 -12.61 4.13 4.77
CA ASP A 123 -13.93 4.50 4.25
C ASP A 123 -14.98 4.53 5.37
N SER A 124 -14.96 3.52 6.22
CA SER A 124 -15.84 3.44 7.40
C SER A 124 -15.63 4.61 8.36
N LYS A 125 -14.36 4.96 8.63
CA LYS A 125 -14.02 6.06 9.53
C LYS A 125 -14.41 7.41 8.95
N VAL A 126 -14.21 7.62 7.66
CA VAL A 126 -14.59 8.86 6.97
C VAL A 126 -16.11 9.04 6.99
N LYS A 127 -16.86 7.99 6.74
CA LYS A 127 -18.33 8.02 6.79
C LYS A 127 -18.84 8.34 8.19
N ALA A 128 -18.26 7.72 9.22
CA ALA A 128 -18.63 7.97 10.61
C ALA A 128 -18.34 9.41 11.02
N LYS A 129 -17.21 9.97 10.57
CA LYS A 129 -16.83 11.35 10.85
C LYS A 129 -17.77 12.35 10.18
N ASN A 130 -18.28 12.02 8.99
CA ASN A 130 -19.16 12.90 8.21
C ASN A 130 -20.65 12.69 8.50
N ALA A 131 -20.97 11.74 9.36
CA ALA A 131 -22.35 11.43 9.75
C ALA A 131 -22.92 12.48 10.72
#